data_929620229c8f106f84acbafcf6a707bf
#
_entry.id   929620229c8f106f84acbafcf6a707bf
#
_cell.length_a   1.000
_cell.length_b   1.000
_cell.length_c   1.000
_cell.angle_alpha   90.00
_cell.angle_beta   90.00
_cell.angle_gamma   90.00
#
_symmetry.space_group_name_H-M   'P 1'
#
loop_
_entity.id
_entity.type
_entity.pdbx_description
1 polymer ?
#
loop_
_entity_poly.entity_id
_entity_poly.type
_entity_poly.pdbx_seq_one_letter_code
_entity_poly.pdbx_strand_id
1 'polypeptide(L)'
;MKYMVLETFRPGCKARVYERFREKGRMLPDGLRYIDSWLEKDGHRCFQLMETDAPELFDQWTAAWSDLVSFEIIPLEERERQD
;
A
#
# COMPACT_ATOMS: atom_id res chain seq x y z
N MET A 1 -13.21 -6.46 2.71
CA MET A 1 -12.14 -7.06 3.52
C MET A 1 -10.96 -6.11 3.59
N LYS A 2 -10.31 -6.05 4.72
CA LYS A 2 -9.17 -5.16 4.93
C LYS A 2 -7.85 -5.90 4.78
N TYR A 3 -6.85 -5.16 4.36
CA TYR A 3 -5.51 -5.68 4.13
C TYR A 3 -4.50 -4.69 4.69
N MET A 4 -3.45 -5.21 5.31
CA MET A 4 -2.28 -4.40 5.63
C MET A 4 -1.26 -4.60 4.51
N VAL A 5 -0.86 -3.50 3.88
CA VAL A 5 0.11 -3.51 2.80
C VAL A 5 1.41 -2.97 3.35
N LEU A 6 2.45 -3.78 3.32
CA LEU A 6 3.79 -3.36 3.70
C LEU A 6 4.55 -3.01 2.44
N GLU A 7 5.00 -1.76 2.37
CA GLU A 7 5.78 -1.25 1.25
C GLU A 7 7.21 -1.04 1.72
N THR A 8 8.16 -1.68 1.06
CA THR A 8 9.58 -1.45 1.31
C THR A 8 10.16 -0.70 0.12
N PHE A 9 10.67 0.48 0.35
CA PHE A 9 11.29 1.27 -0.72
C PHE A 9 12.56 0.57 -1.18
N ARG A 10 12.72 0.42 -2.49
CA ARG A 10 13.96 -0.12 -3.03
C ARG A 10 15.09 0.87 -2.76
N PRO A 11 16.34 0.38 -2.60
CA PRO A 11 17.47 1.27 -2.29
C PRO A 11 17.56 2.44 -3.27
N GLY A 12 17.62 3.66 -2.72
CA GLY A 12 17.73 4.88 -3.50
C GLY A 12 16.46 5.35 -4.19
N CYS A 13 15.32 4.67 -3.97
CA CYS A 13 14.10 4.96 -4.72
C CYS A 13 13.09 5.82 -3.97
N LYS A 14 13.31 6.11 -2.70
CA LYS A 14 12.33 6.83 -1.88
C LYS A 14 11.91 8.16 -2.49
N ALA A 15 12.87 8.98 -2.94
CA ALA A 15 12.57 10.28 -3.53
C ALA A 15 11.73 10.12 -4.81
N ARG A 16 11.99 9.10 -5.61
CA ARG A 16 11.23 8.82 -6.83
C ARG A 16 9.80 8.38 -6.52
N VAL A 17 9.61 7.66 -5.42
CA VAL A 17 8.27 7.27 -4.97
C VAL A 17 7.45 8.53 -4.66
N TYR A 18 7.99 9.45 -3.88
CA TYR A 18 7.28 10.68 -3.54
C TYR A 18 7.04 11.56 -4.76
N GLU A 19 7.99 11.62 -5.69
CA GLU A 19 7.83 12.37 -6.93
C GLU A 19 6.67 11.82 -7.76
N ARG A 20 6.61 10.51 -7.95
CA ARG A 20 5.53 9.87 -8.69
C ARG A 20 4.18 10.08 -7.99
N PHE A 21 4.18 10.00 -6.67
CA PHE A 21 2.97 10.23 -5.88
C PHE A 21 2.45 11.66 -6.10
N ARG A 22 3.35 12.65 -6.09
CA ARG A 22 2.93 14.04 -6.32
C ARG A 22 2.36 14.24 -7.72
N GLU A 23 2.87 13.53 -8.70
CA GLU A 23 2.43 13.67 -10.09
C GLU A 23 1.15 12.91 -10.39
N LYS A 24 1.01 11.71 -9.85
CA LYS A 24 -0.02 10.76 -10.28
C LYS A 24 -0.91 10.25 -9.14
N GLY A 25 -0.65 10.67 -7.90
CA GLY A 25 -1.35 10.13 -6.74
C GLY A 25 -1.02 8.66 -6.53
N ARG A 26 -1.92 7.95 -5.85
CA ARG A 26 -1.73 6.54 -5.53
C ARG A 26 -1.95 5.61 -6.71
N MET A 27 -2.62 6.07 -7.72
CA MET A 27 -2.96 5.28 -8.91
C MET A 27 -3.80 4.04 -8.55
N LEU A 28 -4.76 4.22 -7.66
CA LEU A 28 -5.63 3.14 -7.22
C LEU A 28 -6.66 2.78 -8.29
N PRO A 29 -6.80 1.50 -8.65
CA PRO A 29 -7.91 1.09 -9.50
C PRO A 29 -9.24 1.21 -8.74
N ASP A 30 -10.33 1.35 -9.48
CA ASP A 30 -11.66 1.39 -8.89
C ASP A 30 -11.90 0.10 -8.10
N GLY A 31 -12.42 0.25 -6.88
CA GLY A 31 -12.70 -0.87 -6.01
C GLY A 31 -11.61 -1.18 -4.98
N LEU A 32 -10.46 -0.55 -5.10
CA LEU A 32 -9.39 -0.64 -4.09
C LEU A 32 -9.33 0.69 -3.36
N ARG A 33 -9.59 0.68 -2.04
CA ARG A 33 -9.69 1.90 -1.24
C ARG A 33 -8.54 2.02 -0.26
N TYR A 34 -8.00 3.21 -0.15
CA TYR A 34 -7.01 3.59 0.85
C TYR A 34 -7.75 4.05 2.12
N ILE A 35 -7.33 3.54 3.29
CA ILE A 35 -7.91 3.94 4.57
C ILE A 35 -6.96 4.83 5.34
N ASP A 36 -5.73 4.36 5.59
CA ASP A 36 -4.74 5.10 6.36
C ASP A 36 -3.35 4.53 6.10
N SER A 37 -2.31 5.27 6.51
CA SER A 37 -0.95 4.79 6.34
C SER A 37 -0.02 5.39 7.38
N TRP A 38 1.08 4.68 7.62
CA TRP A 38 2.11 5.08 8.58
C TRP A 38 3.47 4.81 7.97
N LEU A 39 4.38 5.78 8.07
CA LEU A 39 5.75 5.60 7.64
C LEU A 39 6.58 5.10 8.82
N GLU A 40 7.39 4.07 8.60
CA GLU A 40 8.32 3.60 9.63
C GLU A 40 9.25 4.72 10.05
N LYS A 41 9.60 4.78 11.33
CA LYS A 41 10.41 5.86 11.88
C LYS A 41 11.71 6.07 11.10
N ASP A 42 12.32 5.00 10.64
CA ASP A 42 13.57 5.07 9.85
C ASP A 42 13.33 5.41 8.37
N GLY A 43 12.07 5.45 7.96
CA GLY A 43 11.72 5.87 6.60
C GLY A 43 11.96 4.83 5.52
N HIS A 44 12.14 3.56 5.87
CA HIS A 44 12.38 2.48 4.92
C HIS A 44 11.13 1.76 4.46
N ARG A 45 10.09 1.75 5.30
CA ARG A 45 8.85 1.04 5.01
C ARG A 45 7.64 1.92 5.30
N CYS A 46 6.60 1.67 4.52
CA CYS A 46 5.30 2.29 4.74
C CYS A 46 4.27 1.19 4.97
N PHE A 47 3.41 1.40 5.94
CA PHE A 47 2.33 0.48 6.28
C PHE A 47 1.03 1.13 5.85
N GLN A 48 0.30 0.49 4.93
CA GLN A 48 -0.96 1.06 4.45
C GLN A 48 -2.11 0.12 4.76
N LEU A 49 -3.15 0.66 5.36
CA LEU A 49 -4.39 -0.07 5.58
C LEU A 49 -5.30 0.21 4.39
N MET A 50 -5.71 -0.85 3.71
CA MET A 50 -6.51 -0.76 2.50
C MET A 50 -7.69 -1.72 2.56
N GLU A 51 -8.68 -1.47 1.72
CA GLU A 51 -9.89 -2.29 1.70
C GLU A 51 -10.32 -2.56 0.26
N THR A 52 -10.71 -3.80 0.00
CA THR A 52 -11.31 -4.18 -1.28
C THR A 52 -12.08 -5.50 -1.12
N ASP A 53 -13.07 -5.69 -1.98
CA ASP A 53 -13.75 -6.98 -2.14
C ASP A 53 -13.15 -7.80 -3.28
N ALA A 54 -12.19 -7.23 -4.01
CA ALA A 54 -11.55 -7.85 -5.17
C ALA A 54 -10.03 -7.80 -5.00
N PRO A 55 -9.43 -8.76 -4.25
CA PRO A 55 -8.00 -8.72 -3.97
C PRO A 55 -7.11 -8.79 -5.21
N GLU A 56 -7.62 -9.28 -6.34
CA GLU A 56 -6.89 -9.24 -7.60
C GLU A 56 -6.54 -7.82 -8.07
N LEU A 57 -7.24 -6.79 -7.54
CA LEU A 57 -6.91 -5.41 -7.84
C LEU A 57 -5.55 -4.99 -7.30
N PHE A 58 -5.04 -5.70 -6.28
CA PHE A 58 -3.69 -5.44 -5.80
C PHE A 58 -2.63 -5.72 -6.87
N ASP A 59 -2.85 -6.71 -7.73
CA ASP A 59 -1.89 -7.00 -8.81
C ASP A 59 -1.77 -5.81 -9.76
N GLN A 60 -2.88 -5.20 -10.10
CA GLN A 60 -2.90 -4.03 -10.97
C GLN A 60 -2.23 -2.83 -10.30
N TRP A 61 -2.55 -2.60 -9.03
CA TRP A 61 -2.00 -1.46 -8.31
C TRP A 61 -0.50 -1.61 -8.06
N THR A 62 -0.05 -2.77 -7.59
CA THR A 62 1.38 -2.98 -7.31
C THR A 62 2.22 -2.93 -8.57
N ALA A 63 1.67 -3.34 -9.72
CA ALA A 63 2.37 -3.22 -11.01
C ALA A 63 2.76 -1.78 -11.33
N ALA A 64 1.98 -0.81 -10.87
CA ALA A 64 2.26 0.61 -11.11
C ALA A 64 3.44 1.13 -10.28
N TRP A 65 3.86 0.40 -9.22
CA TRP A 65 4.87 0.86 -8.27
C TRP A 65 6.02 -0.12 -8.08
N SER A 66 5.94 -1.34 -8.63
CA SER A 66 6.90 -2.40 -8.31
C SER A 66 8.33 -2.12 -8.76
N ASP A 67 8.54 -1.16 -9.64
CA ASP A 67 9.87 -0.72 -10.03
C ASP A 67 10.59 0.02 -8.89
N LEU A 68 9.84 0.66 -7.98
CA LEU A 68 10.38 1.49 -6.91
C LEU A 68 10.16 0.89 -5.51
N VAL A 69 9.20 -0.03 -5.37
CA VAL A 69 8.73 -0.53 -4.07
C VAL A 69 8.51 -2.03 -4.17
N SER A 70 8.88 -2.75 -3.12
CA SER A 70 8.45 -4.14 -2.96
C SER A 70 7.28 -4.18 -1.97
N PHE A 71 6.35 -5.11 -2.20
CA PHE A 71 5.09 -5.17 -1.45
C PHE A 71 4.90 -6.50 -0.77
N GLU A 72 4.29 -6.43 0.41
CA GLU A 72 3.71 -7.60 1.07
C GLU A 72 2.27 -7.26 1.41
N ILE A 73 1.33 -8.08 0.95
CA ILE A 73 -0.10 -7.85 1.14
C ILE A 73 -0.60 -8.87 2.16
N ILE A 74 -1.08 -8.39 3.30
CA ILE A 74 -1.50 -9.24 4.41
C ILE A 74 -3.00 -9.09 4.62
N PRO A 75 -3.80 -10.14 4.34
CA PRO A 75 -5.23 -10.07 4.65
C PRO A 75 -5.44 -10.01 6.15
N LEU A 76 -6.39 -9.19 6.56
CA LEU A 76 -6.70 -8.99 7.97
C LEU A 76 -8.05 -9.61 8.28
N GLU A 77 -8.11 -10.34 9.38
CA GLU A 77 -9.37 -10.86 9.90
C GLU A 77 -10.08 -9.76 10.67
N GLU A 78 -11.31 -9.47 10.30
CA GLU A 78 -12.13 -8.56 11.06
C GLU A 78 -12.73 -9.31 12.23
N ARG A 79 -12.48 -8.80 13.42
CA ARG A 79 -12.92 -9.44 14.65
C ARG A 79 -13.91 -8.54 15.36
N GLU A 80 -14.96 -9.14 15.90
CA GLU A 80 -15.87 -8.44 16.75
C GLU A 80 -15.14 -7.99 18.00
N ARG A 81 -15.26 -6.71 18.34
CA ARG A 81 -14.62 -6.20 19.54
C ARG A 81 -15.37 -6.66 20.77
N GLN A 82 -14.61 -7.11 21.74
CA GLN A 82 -15.12 -7.42 23.06
C GLN A 82 -14.52 -6.43 24.04
N ASP A 83 -15.37 -5.70 24.67
CA ASP A 83 -14.95 -4.73 25.71
C ASP A 83 -14.91 -5.39 27.07
#